data_978f4450e439aa21b4c54a291bc6e213
#
_entry.id   978f4450e439aa21b4c54a291bc6e213
#
_cell.length_a   1.000
_cell.length_b   1.000
_cell.length_c   1.000
_cell.angle_alpha   90.00
_cell.angle_beta   90.00
_cell.angle_gamma   90.00
#
_symmetry.space_group_name_H-M   'P 1'
#
loop_
_entity.id
_entity.type
_entity.pdbx_description
1 polymer ?
#
loop_
_entity_poly.entity_id
_entity_poly.type
_entity_poly.pdbx_seq_one_letter_code
_entity_poly.pdbx_strand_id
1 'polypeptide(L)'
;FNNMKFESLDEFPQTQVNPDESIVLAIGGDLRKIDVIRDFWQEATNCIETKPIAIWINFSSVKQADTKLAACIVAILRRAKEYEVPIYIIGSVHVQEVLLLCKFPPLKEFIGVNKAA
;
A
#
# COMPACT_ATOMS: atom_id res chain seq x y z
N PHE A 1 5.66 -9.00 25.68
CA PHE A 1 4.93 -8.22 24.68
C PHE A 1 5.78 -7.95 23.44
N ASN A 2 7.08 -8.06 23.55
CA ASN A 2 7.93 -8.01 22.37
C ASN A 2 7.58 -9.12 21.40
N ASN A 3 7.22 -10.26 21.94
CA ASN A 3 6.83 -11.39 21.10
C ASN A 3 5.60 -11.07 20.27
N MET A 4 4.72 -10.23 20.80
CA MET A 4 3.53 -9.84 20.04
C MET A 4 3.90 -9.06 18.80
N LYS A 5 4.96 -8.28 18.87
CA LYS A 5 5.43 -7.56 17.68
C LYS A 5 5.89 -8.52 16.60
N PHE A 6 6.60 -9.59 16.99
CA PHE A 6 7.05 -10.56 16.01
C PHE A 6 5.89 -11.32 15.41
N GLU A 7 4.92 -11.66 16.24
CA GLU A 7 3.74 -12.35 15.74
C GLU A 7 3.00 -11.53 14.72
N SER A 8 2.92 -10.22 14.95
CA SER A 8 2.17 -9.36 14.06
C SER A 8 2.91 -9.08 12.75
N LEU A 9 4.21 -9.40 12.67
CA LEU A 9 4.96 -9.17 11.43
C LEU A 9 4.45 -9.99 10.27
N ASP A 10 3.79 -11.12 10.54
CA ASP A 10 3.24 -11.97 9.50
C ASP A 10 1.78 -11.66 9.20
N GLU A 11 1.21 -10.70 9.91
CA GLU A 11 -0.18 -10.35 9.72
C GLU A 11 -0.29 -9.01 9.01
N PHE A 12 -0.94 -9.00 7.87
CA PHE A 12 -1.12 -7.81 7.06
C PHE A 12 -2.59 -7.60 6.81
N PRO A 13 -3.01 -6.35 6.64
CA PRO A 13 -2.19 -5.13 6.62
C PRO A 13 -1.79 -4.65 8.00
N GLN A 14 -0.69 -3.91 8.08
CA GLN A 14 -0.22 -3.31 9.32
C GLN A 14 -0.18 -1.80 9.13
N THR A 15 -0.76 -1.08 10.08
CA THR A 15 -0.88 0.37 10.00
C THR A 15 -0.11 1.02 11.13
N GLN A 16 0.70 2.00 10.80
CA GLN A 16 1.44 2.78 11.79
C GLN A 16 1.19 4.27 11.53
N VAL A 17 0.76 4.97 12.56
CA VAL A 17 0.59 6.42 12.49
C VAL A 17 1.84 7.06 13.07
N ASN A 18 2.48 7.93 12.29
CA ASN A 18 3.69 8.61 12.70
C ASN A 18 3.36 9.89 13.46
N PRO A 19 4.32 10.43 14.25
CA PRO A 19 4.06 11.67 14.99
C PRO A 19 3.69 12.86 14.10
N ASP A 20 4.14 12.88 12.84
CA ASP A 20 3.81 13.97 11.92
C ASP A 20 2.46 13.76 11.24
N GLU A 21 1.70 12.76 11.69
CA GLU A 21 0.37 12.43 11.15
C GLU A 21 0.40 11.81 9.76
N SER A 22 1.56 11.35 9.30
CA SER A 22 1.60 10.48 8.14
C SER A 22 1.33 9.04 8.58
N ILE A 23 0.93 8.21 7.62
CA ILE A 23 0.60 6.81 7.90
C ILE A 23 1.47 5.93 7.03
N VAL A 24 2.02 4.89 7.64
CA VAL A 24 2.67 3.82 6.89
C VAL A 24 1.75 2.61 6.92
N LEU A 25 1.38 2.14 5.74
CA LEU A 25 0.52 0.97 5.59
C LEU A 25 1.34 -0.13 4.94
N ALA A 26 1.66 -1.16 5.70
CA ALA A 26 2.46 -2.28 5.19
C ALA A 26 1.55 -3.41 4.75
N ILE A 27 1.85 -3.95 3.59
CA ILE A 27 1.12 -5.04 2.99
C ILE A 27 2.11 -6.15 2.67
N GLY A 28 1.68 -7.39 2.80
CA GLY A 28 2.58 -8.50 2.51
C GLY A 28 1.83 -9.77 2.17
N GLY A 29 2.59 -10.80 1.86
CA GLY A 29 2.04 -12.11 1.55
C GLY A 29 1.61 -12.23 0.12
N ASP A 30 0.53 -12.99 -0.10
CA ASP A 30 0.04 -13.34 -1.43
C ASP A 30 -1.15 -12.47 -1.81
N LEU A 31 -0.89 -11.45 -2.60
CA LEU A 31 -1.92 -10.50 -3.03
C LEU A 31 -2.70 -10.97 -4.25
N ARG A 32 -2.61 -12.26 -4.58
CA ARG A 32 -3.51 -12.85 -5.58
C ARG A 32 -4.84 -13.26 -4.96
N LYS A 33 -4.89 -13.40 -3.64
CA LYS A 33 -6.10 -13.83 -2.93
C LYS A 33 -7.05 -12.67 -2.77
N ILE A 34 -8.31 -12.91 -3.10
CA ILE A 34 -9.30 -11.83 -3.14
C ILE A 34 -9.59 -11.28 -1.76
N ASP A 35 -9.59 -12.12 -0.73
CA ASP A 35 -9.85 -11.66 0.63
C ASP A 35 -8.68 -10.81 1.16
N VAL A 36 -7.45 -11.11 0.76
CA VAL A 36 -6.29 -10.32 1.13
C VAL A 36 -6.37 -8.95 0.47
N ILE A 37 -6.73 -8.92 -0.82
CA ILE A 37 -6.91 -7.67 -1.55
C ILE A 37 -8.02 -6.82 -0.91
N ARG A 38 -9.12 -7.46 -0.51
CA ARG A 38 -10.23 -6.75 0.10
C ARG A 38 -9.82 -6.13 1.43
N ASP A 39 -9.08 -6.87 2.24
CA ASP A 39 -8.62 -6.34 3.53
C ASP A 39 -7.67 -5.15 3.32
N PHE A 40 -6.80 -5.25 2.33
CA PHE A 40 -5.93 -4.15 1.99
C PHE A 40 -6.73 -2.92 1.55
N TRP A 41 -7.68 -3.12 0.65
CA TRP A 41 -8.54 -2.03 0.17
C TRP A 41 -9.26 -1.35 1.33
N GLN A 42 -9.82 -2.16 2.22
CA GLN A 42 -10.57 -1.61 3.34
C GLN A 42 -9.69 -0.81 4.28
N GLU A 43 -8.51 -1.33 4.59
CA GLU A 43 -7.60 -0.62 5.49
C GLU A 43 -7.09 0.67 4.85
N ALA A 44 -6.74 0.62 3.57
CA ALA A 44 -6.28 1.82 2.87
C ALA A 44 -7.36 2.89 2.84
N THR A 45 -8.60 2.49 2.57
CA THR A 45 -9.72 3.42 2.53
C THR A 45 -9.94 4.06 3.91
N ASN A 46 -9.88 3.24 4.96
CA ASN A 46 -10.03 3.77 6.31
C ASN A 46 -8.95 4.80 6.62
N CYS A 47 -7.71 4.52 6.22
CA CYS A 47 -6.63 5.47 6.43
C CYS A 47 -6.85 6.77 5.68
N ILE A 48 -7.27 6.69 4.42
CA ILE A 48 -7.52 7.87 3.60
C ILE A 48 -8.58 8.77 4.25
N GLU A 49 -9.61 8.15 4.81
CA GLU A 49 -10.73 8.91 5.38
C GLU A 49 -10.34 9.68 6.63
N THR A 50 -9.25 9.33 7.27
CA THR A 50 -8.74 10.13 8.40
C THR A 50 -7.97 11.36 7.95
N LYS A 51 -7.77 11.53 6.64
CA LYS A 51 -7.10 12.68 6.04
C LYS A 51 -5.70 12.93 6.64
N PRO A 52 -4.83 11.93 6.59
CA PRO A 52 -3.45 12.14 7.02
C PRO A 52 -2.72 13.06 6.04
N ILE A 53 -1.55 13.54 6.44
CA ILE A 53 -0.77 14.40 5.55
C ILE A 53 -0.18 13.61 4.39
N ALA A 54 -0.01 12.29 4.56
CA ALA A 54 0.48 11.40 3.50
C ALA A 54 0.27 9.97 3.95
N ILE A 55 0.17 9.06 2.97
CA ILE A 55 0.16 7.63 3.24
C ILE A 55 1.28 7.00 2.42
N TRP A 56 2.11 6.22 3.10
CA TRP A 56 3.17 5.44 2.49
C TRP A 56 2.70 3.99 2.47
N ILE A 57 2.51 3.42 1.29
CA ILE A 57 2.13 2.02 1.18
C ILE A 57 3.37 1.20 0.89
N ASN A 58 3.71 0.32 1.81
CA ASN A 58 4.93 -0.47 1.72
C ASN A 58 4.60 -1.89 1.28
N PHE A 59 4.99 -2.22 0.05
CA PHE A 59 4.77 -3.54 -0.55
C PHE A 59 5.99 -4.44 -0.45
N SER A 60 7.01 -4.07 0.34
CA SER A 60 8.26 -4.82 0.31
C SER A 60 8.13 -6.26 0.80
N SER A 61 7.08 -6.56 1.57
CA SER A 61 6.83 -7.93 2.06
C SER A 61 5.89 -8.73 1.16
N VAL A 62 5.48 -8.18 0.02
CA VAL A 62 4.61 -8.87 -0.92
C VAL A 62 5.41 -9.95 -1.65
N LYS A 63 4.89 -11.17 -1.64
CA LYS A 63 5.57 -12.32 -2.26
C LYS A 63 4.98 -12.70 -3.59
N GLN A 64 3.70 -12.45 -3.78
CA GLN A 64 3.00 -12.76 -5.02
C GLN A 64 1.96 -11.69 -5.29
N ALA A 65 1.76 -11.34 -6.55
CA ALA A 65 0.75 -10.38 -6.95
C ALA A 65 0.33 -10.64 -8.38
N ASP A 66 -0.88 -10.21 -8.72
CA ASP A 66 -1.39 -10.28 -10.09
C ASP A 66 -2.16 -9.00 -10.42
N THR A 67 -2.86 -9.00 -11.55
CA THR A 67 -3.52 -7.78 -12.03
C THR A 67 -4.62 -7.27 -11.10
N LYS A 68 -5.12 -8.11 -10.19
CA LYS A 68 -6.10 -7.65 -9.20
C LYS A 68 -5.51 -6.56 -8.31
N LEU A 69 -4.22 -6.66 -8.01
CA LEU A 69 -3.56 -5.62 -7.22
C LEU A 69 -3.55 -4.29 -7.95
N ALA A 70 -3.29 -4.29 -9.25
CA ALA A 70 -3.27 -3.05 -10.01
C ALA A 70 -4.63 -2.35 -9.96
N ALA A 71 -5.70 -3.11 -10.13
CA ALA A 71 -7.05 -2.55 -10.04
C ALA A 71 -7.32 -1.96 -8.66
N CYS A 72 -6.88 -2.65 -7.62
CA CYS A 72 -7.03 -2.18 -6.26
C CYS A 72 -6.27 -0.86 -6.05
N ILE A 73 -5.04 -0.78 -6.55
CA ILE A 73 -4.24 0.43 -6.41
C ILE A 73 -4.91 1.61 -7.12
N VAL A 74 -5.46 1.38 -8.32
CA VAL A 74 -6.17 2.44 -9.02
C VAL A 74 -7.32 2.97 -8.17
N ALA A 75 -8.09 2.07 -7.56
CA ALA A 75 -9.22 2.47 -6.73
C ALA A 75 -8.75 3.26 -5.50
N ILE A 76 -7.66 2.83 -4.89
CA ILE A 76 -7.10 3.53 -3.73
C ILE A 76 -6.64 4.94 -4.13
N LEU A 77 -5.97 5.07 -5.27
CA LEU A 77 -5.47 6.37 -5.72
C LEU A 77 -6.62 7.32 -6.05
N ARG A 78 -7.70 6.81 -6.63
CA ARG A 78 -8.88 7.65 -6.90
C ARG A 78 -9.49 8.16 -5.59
N ARG A 79 -9.60 7.27 -4.61
CA ARG A 79 -10.15 7.67 -3.32
C ARG A 79 -9.29 8.70 -2.65
N ALA A 80 -7.96 8.48 -2.69
CA ALA A 80 -7.02 9.41 -2.10
C ALA A 80 -7.11 10.79 -2.76
N LYS A 81 -7.30 10.82 -4.07
CA LYS A 81 -7.42 12.08 -4.78
C LYS A 81 -8.67 12.83 -4.33
N GLU A 82 -9.77 12.13 -4.12
CA GLU A 82 -11.00 12.76 -3.63
C GLU A 82 -10.80 13.43 -2.28
N TYR A 83 -9.99 12.81 -1.43
CA TYR A 83 -9.72 13.33 -0.09
C TYR A 83 -8.46 14.20 -0.03
N GLU A 84 -7.78 14.37 -1.18
CA GLU A 84 -6.57 15.17 -1.28
C GLU A 84 -5.45 14.64 -0.38
N VAL A 85 -5.33 13.32 -0.30
CA VAL A 85 -4.29 12.66 0.49
C VAL A 85 -3.20 12.14 -0.45
N PRO A 86 -1.96 12.59 -0.29
CA PRO A 86 -0.85 12.09 -1.11
C PRO A 86 -0.57 10.61 -0.77
N ILE A 87 -0.35 9.81 -1.81
CA ILE A 87 -0.01 8.41 -1.67
C ILE A 87 1.38 8.19 -2.25
N TYR A 88 2.23 7.52 -1.49
CA TYR A 88 3.56 7.14 -1.93
C TYR A 88 3.69 5.64 -1.82
N ILE A 89 4.34 5.02 -2.80
CA ILE A 89 4.43 3.57 -2.87
C ILE A 89 5.89 3.15 -2.77
N ILE A 90 6.17 2.27 -1.82
CA ILE A 90 7.45 1.57 -1.73
C ILE A 90 7.18 0.17 -2.25
N GLY A 91 7.70 -0.14 -3.42
CA GLY A 91 7.35 -1.38 -4.10
C GLY A 91 8.34 -2.50 -3.88
N SER A 92 7.89 -3.71 -4.14
CA SER A 92 8.74 -4.86 -4.36
C SER A 92 8.88 -5.06 -5.87
N VAL A 93 9.83 -5.91 -6.25
CA VAL A 93 10.01 -6.26 -7.66
C VAL A 93 8.72 -6.84 -8.24
N HIS A 94 8.05 -7.70 -7.47
CA HIS A 94 6.80 -8.33 -7.93
C HIS A 94 5.72 -7.31 -8.21
N VAL A 95 5.58 -6.34 -7.32
CA VAL A 95 4.56 -5.30 -7.49
C VAL A 95 4.90 -4.42 -8.68
N GLN A 96 6.16 -4.04 -8.83
CA GLN A 96 6.57 -3.22 -9.96
C GLN A 96 6.30 -3.91 -11.28
N GLU A 97 6.58 -5.21 -11.36
CA GLU A 97 6.34 -5.97 -12.58
C GLU A 97 4.86 -5.99 -12.95
N VAL A 98 4.00 -6.21 -11.96
CA VAL A 98 2.56 -6.23 -12.21
C VAL A 98 2.07 -4.89 -12.72
N LEU A 99 2.52 -3.81 -12.08
CA LEU A 99 2.09 -2.48 -12.47
C LEU A 99 2.59 -2.11 -13.85
N LEU A 100 3.81 -2.52 -14.21
CA LEU A 100 4.34 -2.28 -15.54
C LEU A 100 3.56 -3.05 -16.60
N LEU A 101 3.19 -4.29 -16.30
CA LEU A 101 2.38 -5.09 -17.23
C LEU A 101 1.03 -4.44 -17.51
N CYS A 102 0.47 -3.78 -16.51
CA CYS A 102 -0.81 -3.10 -16.65
C CYS A 102 -0.67 -1.71 -17.26
N LYS A 103 0.55 -1.30 -17.61
CA LYS A 103 0.82 0.00 -18.21
C LYS A 103 0.23 1.12 -17.37
N PHE A 104 0.53 1.10 -16.10
CA PHE A 104 -0.04 2.01 -15.13
C PHE A 104 0.73 3.35 -15.19
N PRO A 105 0.19 4.40 -15.83
CA PRO A 105 0.97 5.63 -16.04
C PRO A 105 1.30 6.39 -14.76
N PRO A 106 0.41 6.46 -13.77
CA PRO A 106 0.71 7.24 -12.56
C PRO A 106 1.79 6.62 -11.69
N LEU A 107 2.24 5.41 -12.04
CA LEU A 107 3.17 4.68 -11.22
C LEU A 107 4.45 5.45 -10.93
N LYS A 108 4.98 6.13 -11.94
CA LYS A 108 6.25 6.85 -11.79
C LYS A 108 6.17 7.92 -10.71
N GLU A 109 5.04 8.57 -10.60
CA GLU A 109 4.87 9.63 -9.62
C GLU A 109 4.86 9.08 -8.21
N PHE A 110 4.30 7.90 -8.03
CA PHE A 110 4.16 7.31 -6.71
C PHE A 110 5.40 6.54 -6.27
N ILE A 111 6.13 5.97 -7.22
CA ILE A 111 7.37 5.27 -6.91
C ILE A 111 8.50 6.25 -6.66
N GLY A 112 8.33 7.49 -7.06
CA GLY A 112 9.36 8.50 -6.88
C GLY A 112 9.85 8.64 -5.46
N VAL A 113 9.06 8.24 -4.49
CA VAL A 113 9.44 8.32 -3.10
C VAL A 113 10.68 7.49 -2.78
N ASN A 114 10.85 6.36 -3.44
CA ASN A 114 12.03 5.54 -3.21
C ASN A 114 13.31 6.28 -3.50
N LYS A 115 13.24 7.25 -4.36
CA LYS A 115 14.43 8.03 -4.72
C LYS A 115 14.81 9.01 -3.63
N ALA A 116 13.82 9.45 -2.86
CA ALA A 116 14.08 10.37 -1.77
C ALA A 116 14.65 9.65 -0.56
N ALA A 117 14.37 8.38 -0.44
CA ALA A 117 14.91 7.60 0.64
C ALA A 117 16.35 7.24 0.35
#